data_7332c88ff978e500c7002b3c8ca6cce3
#
_entry.id   7332c88ff978e500c7002b3c8ca6cce3
#
_cell.length_a   1.000
_cell.length_b   1.000
_cell.length_c   1.000
_cell.angle_alpha   90.00
_cell.angle_beta   90.00
_cell.angle_gamma   90.00
#
_symmetry.space_group_name_H-M   'P 1'
#
loop_
_entity.id
_entity.type
_entity.pdbx_description
1 polymer ?
#
loop_
_entity_poly.entity_id
_entity_poly.type
_entity_poly.pdbx_seq_one_letter_code
_entity_poly.pdbx_strand_id
1 'polypeptide(L)'
;FIYKVMNFAYYWQKDVPDLADNKFTDDKEYTAFLQSFDGPVSLFEGLQYEQDRYSVLINDYKAFENNMKGISLSNGMNFGLVRFSQNSSDIFAYVQYVISGSDAEIKGIKRGDIFTDVNGNQLTTFNYRELLFSNAASYTIDLATINNNTITKTGISINMTNSQQTEQSVHLSKVIQNSGKKVGYLMYNSFVTSQDEAL
;
A
#
# COMPACT_ATOMS: atom_id res chain seq x y z
N PHE A 1 27.02 -2.60 4.98
CA PHE A 1 26.39 -2.74 3.66
C PHE A 1 25.72 -1.42 3.23
N ILE A 2 24.78 -0.88 4.00
CA ILE A 2 24.00 0.35 3.68
C ILE A 2 24.93 1.52 3.27
N TYR A 3 25.90 1.88 4.11
CA TYR A 3 26.85 2.95 3.82
C TYR A 3 27.54 2.76 2.45
N LYS A 4 28.07 1.57 2.20
CA LYS A 4 28.82 1.28 0.97
C LYS A 4 27.93 1.38 -0.27
N VAL A 5 26.67 0.96 -0.18
CA VAL A 5 25.72 1.07 -1.29
C VAL A 5 25.35 2.53 -1.53
N MET A 6 25.06 3.29 -0.49
CA MET A 6 24.74 4.72 -0.63
C MET A 6 25.95 5.54 -1.13
N ASN A 7 27.14 5.29 -0.61
CA ASN A 7 28.36 5.95 -1.11
C ASN A 7 28.60 5.64 -2.60
N PHE A 8 28.32 4.42 -3.06
CA PHE A 8 28.57 3.99 -4.45
C PHE A 8 27.45 4.36 -5.43
N ALA A 9 26.20 4.20 -5.07
CA ALA A 9 25.08 4.20 -6.01
C ALA A 9 23.97 5.22 -5.70
N TYR A 10 24.05 5.94 -4.58
CA TYR A 10 23.01 6.88 -4.21
C TYR A 10 23.02 8.12 -5.12
N TYR A 11 21.85 8.46 -5.67
CA TYR A 11 21.74 9.58 -6.61
C TYR A 11 22.25 10.92 -6.02
N TRP A 12 22.00 11.15 -4.74
CA TRP A 12 22.38 12.36 -4.01
C TRP A 12 23.72 12.23 -3.27
N GLN A 13 24.56 11.24 -3.61
CA GLN A 13 25.84 10.96 -2.92
C GLN A 13 26.71 12.21 -2.78
N LYS A 14 26.75 13.05 -3.80
CA LYS A 14 27.59 14.28 -3.83
C LYS A 14 27.06 15.39 -2.93
N ASP A 15 25.76 15.37 -2.63
CA ASP A 15 25.08 16.38 -1.82
C ASP A 15 25.04 16.01 -0.32
N VAL A 16 25.50 14.80 0.02
CA VAL A 16 25.58 14.30 1.40
C VAL A 16 27.06 14.24 1.81
N PRO A 17 27.55 15.17 2.66
CA PRO A 17 28.96 15.22 3.07
C PRO A 17 29.47 13.93 3.70
N ASP A 18 28.60 13.22 4.41
CA ASP A 18 28.93 11.95 5.08
C ASP A 18 29.10 10.79 4.09
N LEU A 19 28.71 10.95 2.84
CA LEU A 19 28.89 9.97 1.77
C LEU A 19 30.09 10.33 0.84
N ALA A 20 30.92 11.31 1.18
CA ALA A 20 32.08 11.65 0.38
C ALA A 20 33.09 10.48 0.35
N ASP A 21 33.71 10.24 -0.82
CA ASP A 21 34.64 9.11 -1.01
C ASP A 21 35.90 9.20 -0.10
N ASN A 22 36.26 10.40 0.32
CA ASN A 22 37.38 10.67 1.24
C ASN A 22 36.92 11.00 2.67
N LYS A 23 35.71 10.60 3.08
CA LYS A 23 35.16 10.91 4.39
C LYS A 23 35.98 10.30 5.53
N PHE A 24 36.48 9.09 5.34
CA PHE A 24 37.25 8.38 6.37
C PHE A 24 38.71 8.17 5.92
N THR A 25 39.63 8.38 6.85
CA THR A 25 41.06 8.17 6.64
C THR A 25 41.48 6.74 6.98
N ASP A 26 40.74 6.07 7.88
CA ASP A 26 41.00 4.71 8.28
C ASP A 26 39.74 3.97 8.74
N ASP A 27 39.89 2.65 9.00
CA ASP A 27 38.81 1.76 9.44
C ASP A 27 38.26 2.11 10.84
N LYS A 28 39.04 2.81 11.69
CA LYS A 28 38.59 3.19 13.03
C LYS A 28 37.59 4.32 12.95
N GLU A 29 37.88 5.35 12.15
CA GLU A 29 36.94 6.44 11.90
C GLU A 29 35.64 5.92 11.26
N TYR A 30 35.76 5.04 10.27
CA TYR A 30 34.60 4.40 9.63
C TYR A 30 33.77 3.62 10.63
N THR A 31 34.41 2.80 11.47
CA THR A 31 33.70 2.00 12.48
C THR A 31 33.04 2.89 13.53
N ALA A 32 33.73 3.92 14.02
CA ALA A 32 33.17 4.85 15.00
C ALA A 32 31.95 5.59 14.43
N PHE A 33 32.01 6.00 13.16
CA PHE A 33 30.88 6.61 12.48
C PHE A 33 29.67 5.66 12.41
N LEU A 34 29.87 4.40 12.01
CA LEU A 34 28.77 3.44 11.97
C LEU A 34 28.17 3.17 13.35
N GLN A 35 29.00 3.16 14.41
CA GLN A 35 28.57 2.96 15.79
C GLN A 35 27.86 4.18 16.40
N SER A 36 27.93 5.36 15.77
CA SER A 36 27.20 6.53 16.23
C SER A 36 25.69 6.47 15.93
N PHE A 37 25.24 5.50 15.15
CA PHE A 37 23.84 5.26 14.83
C PHE A 37 23.27 4.08 15.62
N ASP A 38 22.00 4.17 16.01
CA ASP A 38 21.33 3.11 16.79
C ASP A 38 21.11 1.81 15.99
N GLY A 39 21.29 1.85 14.66
CA GLY A 39 21.15 0.68 13.82
C GLY A 39 21.04 1.02 12.32
N PRO A 40 20.76 -0.01 11.49
CA PRO A 40 20.72 0.16 10.03
C PRO A 40 19.69 1.18 9.55
N VAL A 41 18.54 1.28 10.20
CA VAL A 41 17.47 2.22 9.85
C VAL A 41 17.93 3.64 10.11
N SER A 42 18.40 3.95 11.32
CA SER A 42 18.86 5.30 11.66
C SER A 42 20.08 5.74 10.83
N LEU A 43 20.96 4.79 10.46
CA LEU A 43 22.06 5.06 9.52
C LEU A 43 21.53 5.45 8.13
N PHE A 44 20.56 4.70 7.60
CA PHE A 44 19.97 5.03 6.30
C PHE A 44 19.29 6.40 6.32
N GLU A 45 18.44 6.64 7.32
CA GLU A 45 17.74 7.92 7.49
C GLU A 45 18.70 9.09 7.68
N GLY A 46 19.77 8.91 8.44
CA GLY A 46 20.80 9.94 8.67
C GLY A 46 21.66 10.26 7.44
N LEU A 47 21.74 9.34 6.48
CA LEU A 47 22.46 9.51 5.21
C LEU A 47 21.54 9.93 4.06
N GLN A 48 20.23 9.97 4.27
CA GLN A 48 19.27 10.35 3.25
C GLN A 48 19.29 11.88 3.05
N TYR A 49 19.37 12.33 1.80
CA TYR A 49 19.32 13.75 1.47
C TYR A 49 17.92 14.32 1.73
N GLU A 50 17.84 15.53 2.28
CA GLU A 50 16.56 16.13 2.70
C GLU A 50 15.50 16.26 1.60
N GLN A 51 15.93 16.35 0.32
CA GLN A 51 15.04 16.44 -0.84
C GLN A 51 14.70 15.06 -1.43
N ASP A 52 15.30 13.98 -0.92
CA ASP A 52 14.99 12.62 -1.37
C ASP A 52 13.62 12.17 -0.85
N ARG A 53 12.72 11.90 -1.81
CA ARG A 53 11.35 11.46 -1.53
C ARG A 53 11.08 10.02 -1.98
N TYR A 54 12.07 9.36 -2.56
CA TYR A 54 11.88 8.09 -3.28
C TYR A 54 12.65 6.93 -2.66
N SER A 55 13.81 7.21 -2.04
CA SER A 55 14.60 6.15 -1.43
C SER A 55 13.93 5.64 -0.16
N VAL A 56 13.78 4.33 -0.09
CA VAL A 56 13.16 3.65 1.06
C VAL A 56 14.00 2.46 1.49
N LEU A 57 14.01 2.17 2.78
CA LEU A 57 14.58 0.95 3.33
C LEU A 57 13.48 -0.09 3.50
N ILE A 58 13.64 -1.24 2.84
CA ILE A 58 12.69 -2.34 2.90
C ILE A 58 13.12 -3.32 3.99
N ASN A 59 12.33 -3.46 5.05
CA ASN A 59 12.63 -4.35 6.18
C ASN A 59 12.36 -5.83 5.85
N ASP A 60 11.35 -6.09 5.03
CA ASP A 60 11.00 -7.44 4.56
C ASP A 60 11.08 -7.51 3.03
N TYR A 61 12.26 -7.91 2.53
CA TYR A 61 12.48 -8.02 1.09
C TYR A 61 11.62 -9.13 0.45
N LYS A 62 11.26 -10.18 1.21
CA LYS A 62 10.42 -11.27 0.68
C LYS A 62 8.98 -10.81 0.48
N ALA A 63 8.44 -10.06 1.43
CA ALA A 63 7.14 -9.43 1.27
C ALA A 63 7.15 -8.44 0.09
N PHE A 64 8.21 -7.67 -0.07
CA PHE A 64 8.38 -6.76 -1.21
C PHE A 64 8.43 -7.51 -2.55
N GLU A 65 9.25 -8.57 -2.67
CA GLU A 65 9.30 -9.40 -3.89
C GLU A 65 7.95 -10.05 -4.21
N ASN A 66 7.22 -10.51 -3.20
CA ASN A 66 5.89 -11.06 -3.37
C ASN A 66 4.92 -9.99 -3.90
N ASN A 67 4.94 -8.79 -3.33
CA ASN A 67 4.12 -7.67 -3.80
C ASN A 67 4.41 -7.32 -5.27
N MET A 68 5.68 -7.34 -5.68
CA MET A 68 6.05 -7.15 -7.09
C MET A 68 5.54 -8.25 -8.02
N LYS A 69 5.26 -9.44 -7.48
CA LYS A 69 4.62 -10.57 -8.20
C LYS A 69 3.09 -10.55 -8.10
N GLY A 70 2.50 -9.49 -7.53
CA GLY A 70 1.07 -9.38 -7.28
C GLY A 70 0.58 -10.24 -6.11
N ILE A 71 1.48 -10.78 -5.28
CA ILE A 71 1.14 -11.61 -4.13
C ILE A 71 1.15 -10.74 -2.88
N SER A 72 0.02 -10.63 -2.20
CA SER A 72 -0.14 -9.85 -0.96
C SER A 72 -0.93 -10.60 0.09
N LEU A 73 -0.77 -10.22 1.36
CA LEU A 73 -1.63 -10.67 2.45
C LEU A 73 -2.77 -9.67 2.57
N SER A 74 -3.97 -10.05 2.14
CA SER A 74 -5.15 -9.18 2.15
C SER A 74 -6.43 -10.00 2.19
N ASN A 75 -7.56 -9.33 2.41
CA ASN A 75 -8.89 -9.96 2.25
C ASN A 75 -9.41 -9.88 0.80
N GLY A 76 -8.62 -9.31 -0.11
CA GLY A 76 -8.97 -9.17 -1.53
C GLY A 76 -9.79 -7.94 -1.88
N MET A 77 -10.06 -7.07 -0.93
CA MET A 77 -10.77 -5.80 -1.17
C MET A 77 -9.75 -4.70 -1.51
N ASN A 78 -9.87 -4.09 -2.67
CA ASN A 78 -9.18 -2.86 -3.02
C ASN A 78 -10.11 -1.67 -2.77
N PHE A 79 -9.62 -0.63 -2.08
CA PHE A 79 -10.43 0.50 -1.66
C PHE A 79 -9.63 1.81 -1.70
N GLY A 80 -10.35 2.91 -1.86
CA GLY A 80 -9.83 4.26 -1.66
C GLY A 80 -10.39 4.88 -0.38
N LEU A 81 -9.72 5.93 0.10
CA LEU A 81 -10.11 6.67 1.30
C LEU A 81 -10.48 8.10 0.94
N VAL A 82 -11.59 8.59 1.50
CA VAL A 82 -12.10 9.94 1.26
C VAL A 82 -12.50 10.58 2.58
N ARG A 83 -12.22 11.87 2.74
CA ARG A 83 -12.70 12.65 3.88
C ARG A 83 -14.19 12.92 3.77
N PHE A 84 -14.90 12.96 4.88
CA PHE A 84 -16.31 13.35 4.91
C PHE A 84 -16.51 14.76 4.38
N SER A 85 -15.58 15.66 4.68
CA SER A 85 -15.52 17.02 4.13
C SER A 85 -14.07 17.52 4.13
N GLN A 86 -13.79 18.63 3.48
CA GLN A 86 -12.44 19.19 3.33
C GLN A 86 -11.70 19.37 4.68
N ASN A 87 -12.44 19.75 5.73
CA ASN A 87 -11.88 20.02 7.06
C ASN A 87 -12.13 18.91 8.07
N SER A 88 -12.74 17.79 7.66
CA SER A 88 -13.00 16.66 8.55
C SER A 88 -11.75 15.81 8.74
N SER A 89 -11.50 15.37 9.97
CA SER A 89 -10.58 14.27 10.25
C SER A 89 -11.20 12.92 9.93
N ASP A 90 -12.54 12.80 9.93
CA ASP A 90 -13.25 11.58 9.65
C ASP A 90 -13.17 11.24 8.18
N ILE A 91 -12.92 9.97 7.90
CA ILE A 91 -12.81 9.43 6.56
C ILE A 91 -13.71 8.19 6.44
N PHE A 92 -14.05 7.86 5.21
CA PHE A 92 -14.65 6.58 4.85
C PHE A 92 -13.85 5.91 3.75
N ALA A 93 -13.95 4.59 3.68
CA ALA A 93 -13.40 3.81 2.59
C ALA A 93 -14.51 3.49 1.57
N TYR A 94 -14.14 3.46 0.29
CA TYR A 94 -15.01 2.99 -0.78
C TYR A 94 -14.33 1.89 -1.59
N VAL A 95 -15.05 0.82 -1.85
CA VAL A 95 -14.53 -0.35 -2.56
C VAL A 95 -14.43 -0.05 -4.06
N GLN A 96 -13.23 -0.19 -4.60
CA GLN A 96 -12.93 0.01 -6.02
C GLN A 96 -13.14 -1.27 -6.83
N TYR A 97 -12.66 -2.39 -6.32
CA TYR A 97 -12.87 -3.73 -6.84
C TYR A 97 -12.57 -4.78 -5.78
N VAL A 98 -12.90 -6.02 -6.07
CA VAL A 98 -12.69 -7.18 -5.20
C VAL A 98 -12.03 -8.28 -6.02
N ILE A 99 -11.00 -8.92 -5.47
CA ILE A 99 -10.30 -10.04 -6.11
C ILE A 99 -11.24 -11.26 -6.08
N SER A 100 -11.38 -11.91 -7.24
CA SER A 100 -12.24 -13.10 -7.33
C SER A 100 -11.71 -14.26 -6.48
N GLY A 101 -12.63 -14.96 -5.80
CA GLY A 101 -12.32 -16.02 -4.86
C GLY A 101 -11.82 -15.56 -3.48
N SER A 102 -11.68 -14.26 -3.26
CA SER A 102 -11.21 -13.71 -1.99
C SER A 102 -12.28 -13.73 -0.89
N ASP A 103 -11.84 -13.51 0.36
CA ASP A 103 -12.73 -13.41 1.52
C ASP A 103 -13.77 -12.29 1.35
N ALA A 104 -13.37 -11.16 0.75
CA ALA A 104 -14.27 -10.05 0.47
C ALA A 104 -15.37 -10.44 -0.52
N GLU A 105 -15.04 -11.15 -1.60
CA GLU A 105 -16.06 -11.62 -2.56
C GLU A 105 -17.01 -12.62 -1.90
N ILE A 106 -16.48 -13.61 -1.16
CA ILE A 106 -17.28 -14.63 -0.45
C ILE A 106 -18.26 -14.00 0.53
N LYS A 107 -17.86 -12.88 1.16
CA LYS A 107 -18.73 -12.15 2.11
C LYS A 107 -19.64 -11.12 1.45
N GLY A 108 -19.65 -11.07 0.12
CA GLY A 108 -20.58 -10.25 -0.66
C GLY A 108 -20.18 -8.78 -0.77
N ILE A 109 -18.94 -8.42 -0.43
CA ILE A 109 -18.39 -7.09 -0.66
C ILE A 109 -18.25 -6.87 -2.18
N LYS A 110 -18.64 -5.70 -2.64
CA LYS A 110 -18.63 -5.36 -4.07
C LYS A 110 -18.20 -3.91 -4.31
N ARG A 111 -17.84 -3.62 -5.53
CA ARG A 111 -17.54 -2.26 -5.98
C ARG A 111 -18.68 -1.30 -5.63
N GLY A 112 -18.33 -0.18 -5.01
CA GLY A 112 -19.24 0.86 -4.58
C GLY A 112 -19.71 0.74 -3.13
N ASP A 113 -19.47 -0.39 -2.46
CA ASP A 113 -19.71 -0.47 -1.03
C ASP A 113 -18.78 0.51 -0.30
N ILE A 114 -19.28 1.06 0.79
CA ILE A 114 -18.50 1.95 1.66
C ILE A 114 -18.55 1.48 3.10
N PHE A 115 -17.50 1.78 3.84
CA PHE A 115 -17.46 1.56 5.28
C PHE A 115 -16.78 2.73 6.00
N THR A 116 -17.20 2.98 7.21
CA THR A 116 -16.77 4.13 8.02
C THR A 116 -15.97 3.73 9.23
N ASP A 117 -16.10 2.50 9.68
CA ASP A 117 -15.47 2.02 10.92
C ASP A 117 -14.72 0.72 10.70
N VAL A 118 -13.68 0.53 11.50
CA VAL A 118 -12.91 -0.72 11.59
C VAL A 118 -12.78 -1.10 13.05
N ASN A 119 -13.16 -2.35 13.39
CA ASN A 119 -13.18 -2.85 14.76
C ASN A 119 -13.97 -1.93 15.72
N GLY A 120 -15.10 -1.36 15.23
CA GLY A 120 -15.92 -0.42 15.98
C GLY A 120 -15.35 0.98 16.15
N ASN A 121 -14.18 1.28 15.55
CA ASN A 121 -13.56 2.60 15.60
C ASN A 121 -13.82 3.36 14.30
N GLN A 122 -14.36 4.58 14.38
CA GLN A 122 -14.50 5.47 13.23
C GLN A 122 -13.14 5.70 12.56
N LEU A 123 -13.07 5.52 11.25
CA LEU A 123 -11.88 5.82 10.46
C LEU A 123 -11.61 7.32 10.43
N THR A 124 -10.37 7.68 10.70
CA THR A 124 -9.87 9.06 10.68
C THR A 124 -8.54 9.16 9.96
N THR A 125 -8.13 10.38 9.63
CA THR A 125 -6.79 10.65 9.06
C THR A 125 -5.64 10.28 9.99
N PHE A 126 -5.91 10.02 11.27
CA PHE A 126 -4.90 9.70 12.29
C PHE A 126 -4.77 8.18 12.53
N ASN A 127 -5.87 7.39 12.42
CA ASN A 127 -5.87 5.98 12.80
C ASN A 127 -5.99 4.98 11.64
N TYR A 128 -6.29 5.45 10.41
CA TYR A 128 -6.55 4.55 9.28
C TYR A 128 -5.38 3.61 8.95
N ARG A 129 -4.14 4.06 9.16
CA ARG A 129 -2.95 3.25 8.87
C ARG A 129 -2.86 2.06 9.80
N GLU A 130 -3.07 2.29 11.09
CA GLU A 130 -3.05 1.25 12.11
C GLU A 130 -4.21 0.26 11.91
N LEU A 131 -5.41 0.77 11.64
CA LEU A 131 -6.60 -0.05 11.53
C LEU A 131 -6.69 -0.89 10.23
N LEU A 132 -6.23 -0.34 9.10
CA LEU A 132 -6.39 -0.98 7.78
C LEU A 132 -5.14 -1.65 7.24
N PHE A 133 -3.95 -1.18 7.64
CA PHE A 133 -2.68 -1.64 7.09
C PHE A 133 -1.77 -2.31 8.13
N SER A 134 -2.33 -2.70 9.27
CA SER A 134 -1.67 -3.57 10.22
C SER A 134 -1.57 -5.01 9.68
N ASN A 135 -0.61 -5.79 10.19
CA ASN A 135 -0.49 -7.22 9.87
C ASN A 135 -1.52 -8.10 10.60
N ALA A 136 -2.69 -7.55 10.96
CA ALA A 136 -3.75 -8.30 11.62
C ALA A 136 -4.28 -9.41 10.70
N ALA A 137 -4.53 -10.59 11.27
CA ALA A 137 -5.10 -11.72 10.53
C ALA A 137 -6.55 -11.44 10.10
N SER A 138 -7.27 -10.61 10.83
CA SER A 138 -8.65 -10.21 10.51
C SER A 138 -9.01 -8.87 11.17
N TYR A 139 -10.01 -8.20 10.62
CA TYR A 139 -10.63 -7.01 11.19
C TYR A 139 -12.09 -6.93 10.75
N THR A 140 -12.91 -6.21 11.52
CA THR A 140 -14.32 -6.00 11.19
C THR A 140 -14.52 -4.64 10.55
N ILE A 141 -15.28 -4.56 9.47
CA ILE A 141 -15.71 -3.30 8.84
C ILE A 141 -17.18 -3.07 9.10
N ASP A 142 -17.58 -1.81 9.32
CA ASP A 142 -18.99 -1.43 9.45
C ASP A 142 -19.43 -0.68 8.20
N LEU A 143 -20.41 -1.26 7.48
CA LEU A 143 -20.89 -0.74 6.21
C LEU A 143 -21.74 0.52 6.41
N ALA A 144 -21.66 1.40 5.43
CA ALA A 144 -22.43 2.63 5.36
C ALA A 144 -23.01 2.85 3.96
N THR A 145 -23.92 3.80 3.83
CA THR A 145 -24.49 4.27 2.56
C THR A 145 -24.30 5.78 2.44
N ILE A 146 -24.25 6.28 1.20
CA ILE A 146 -24.25 7.71 0.90
C ILE A 146 -25.55 8.06 0.18
N ASN A 147 -26.37 8.93 0.79
CA ASN A 147 -27.57 9.47 0.19
C ASN A 147 -27.54 11.01 0.33
N ASN A 148 -27.66 11.71 -0.78
CA ASN A 148 -27.66 13.19 -0.80
C ASN A 148 -26.50 13.81 0.01
N ASN A 149 -25.26 13.30 -0.21
CA ASN A 149 -24.04 13.68 0.50
C ASN A 149 -24.07 13.42 2.03
N THR A 150 -25.03 12.63 2.51
CA THR A 150 -25.09 12.21 3.91
C THR A 150 -24.65 10.75 4.02
N ILE A 151 -23.67 10.48 4.87
CA ILE A 151 -23.20 9.14 5.17
C ILE A 151 -24.00 8.60 6.34
N THR A 152 -24.59 7.41 6.17
CA THR A 152 -25.40 6.75 7.18
C THR A 152 -24.90 5.32 7.38
N LYS A 153 -24.60 4.95 8.63
CA LYS A 153 -24.23 3.56 8.99
C LYS A 153 -25.43 2.64 8.77
N THR A 154 -25.17 1.48 8.17
CA THR A 154 -26.24 0.49 7.88
C THR A 154 -26.56 -0.41 9.08
N GLY A 155 -25.69 -0.46 10.07
CA GLY A 155 -25.76 -1.44 11.17
C GLY A 155 -25.23 -2.83 10.79
N ILE A 156 -24.67 -2.98 9.58
CA ILE A 156 -24.08 -4.24 9.10
C ILE A 156 -22.59 -4.21 9.35
N SER A 157 -22.11 -5.16 10.15
CA SER A 157 -20.69 -5.39 10.43
C SER A 157 -20.24 -6.69 9.78
N ILE A 158 -19.10 -6.66 9.08
CA ILE A 158 -18.53 -7.83 8.38
C ILE A 158 -17.11 -8.04 8.87
N ASN A 159 -16.82 -9.22 9.41
CA ASN A 159 -15.46 -9.61 9.76
C ASN A 159 -14.72 -10.03 8.49
N MET A 160 -13.61 -9.36 8.19
CA MET A 160 -12.76 -9.60 7.04
C MET A 160 -11.53 -10.39 7.46
N THR A 161 -11.18 -11.45 6.73
CA THR A 161 -10.02 -12.30 7.01
C THR A 161 -8.95 -12.09 5.94
N ASN A 162 -7.73 -11.79 6.36
CA ASN A 162 -6.60 -11.66 5.47
C ASN A 162 -6.00 -13.04 5.17
N SER A 163 -5.77 -13.33 3.91
CA SER A 163 -5.07 -14.51 3.41
C SER A 163 -4.18 -14.13 2.24
N GLN A 164 -3.32 -15.04 1.82
CA GLN A 164 -2.50 -14.78 0.64
C GLN A 164 -3.41 -14.67 -0.58
N GLN A 165 -3.35 -13.52 -1.24
CA GLN A 165 -4.05 -13.23 -2.49
C GLN A 165 -3.04 -13.06 -3.61
N THR A 166 -3.42 -13.50 -4.82
CA THR A 166 -2.66 -13.21 -6.04
C THR A 166 -3.54 -12.37 -6.95
N GLU A 167 -3.19 -11.11 -7.09
CA GLU A 167 -3.90 -10.20 -7.99
C GLU A 167 -3.52 -10.52 -9.44
N GLN A 168 -4.55 -10.65 -10.29
CA GLN A 168 -4.36 -10.80 -11.73
C GLN A 168 -4.27 -9.42 -12.37
N SER A 169 -3.24 -9.17 -13.19
CA SER A 169 -3.06 -7.90 -13.90
C SER A 169 -4.29 -7.58 -14.76
N VAL A 170 -4.81 -8.55 -15.48
CA VAL A 170 -6.10 -8.45 -16.19
C VAL A 170 -7.22 -8.83 -15.23
N HIS A 171 -7.79 -7.83 -14.55
CA HIS A 171 -8.87 -8.05 -13.60
C HIS A 171 -10.19 -8.40 -14.29
N LEU A 172 -10.51 -7.74 -15.41
CA LEU A 172 -11.72 -7.99 -16.18
C LEU A 172 -11.50 -7.70 -17.67
N SER A 173 -11.90 -8.65 -18.49
CA SER A 173 -11.96 -8.48 -19.95
C SER A 173 -13.33 -8.91 -20.45
N LYS A 174 -14.02 -8.04 -21.18
CA LYS A 174 -15.34 -8.35 -21.75
C LYS A 174 -15.67 -7.52 -23.00
N VAL A 175 -16.59 -8.05 -23.79
CA VAL A 175 -17.21 -7.31 -24.90
C VAL A 175 -18.60 -6.82 -24.48
N ILE A 176 -18.79 -5.52 -24.55
CA ILE A 176 -20.07 -4.85 -24.25
C ILE A 176 -20.79 -4.61 -25.57
N GLN A 177 -22.06 -5.04 -25.66
CA GLN A 177 -22.94 -4.72 -26.78
C GLN A 177 -23.73 -3.46 -26.45
N ASN A 178 -23.62 -2.43 -27.29
CA ASN A 178 -24.40 -1.20 -27.13
C ASN A 178 -24.85 -0.66 -28.48
N SER A 179 -26.16 -0.58 -28.68
CA SER A 179 -26.77 -0.02 -29.90
C SER A 179 -26.20 -0.61 -31.18
N GLY A 180 -26.04 -1.93 -31.27
CA GLY A 180 -25.48 -2.66 -32.41
C GLY A 180 -23.95 -2.58 -32.57
N LYS A 181 -23.25 -1.89 -31.69
CA LYS A 181 -21.77 -1.83 -31.67
C LYS A 181 -21.19 -2.74 -30.59
N LYS A 182 -20.04 -3.33 -30.92
CA LYS A 182 -19.23 -4.10 -29.97
C LYS A 182 -18.12 -3.20 -29.43
N VAL A 183 -18.04 -3.08 -28.10
CA VAL A 183 -16.99 -2.33 -27.42
C VAL A 183 -16.20 -3.31 -26.54
N GLY A 184 -14.88 -3.44 -26.79
CA GLY A 184 -13.98 -4.14 -25.91
C GLY A 184 -13.76 -3.33 -24.62
N TYR A 185 -13.87 -3.98 -23.48
CA TYR A 185 -13.55 -3.40 -22.17
C TYR A 185 -12.46 -4.26 -21.52
N LEU A 186 -11.37 -3.62 -21.14
CA LEU A 186 -10.26 -4.23 -20.41
C LEU A 186 -10.01 -3.42 -19.13
N MET A 187 -10.02 -4.08 -17.99
CA MET A 187 -9.55 -3.52 -16.71
C MET A 187 -8.22 -4.18 -16.35
N TYR A 188 -7.16 -3.39 -16.46
CA TYR A 188 -5.79 -3.78 -16.17
C TYR A 188 -5.31 -3.02 -14.95
N ASN A 189 -5.03 -3.73 -13.83
CA ASN A 189 -4.83 -3.11 -12.52
C ASN A 189 -3.36 -2.80 -12.23
N SER A 190 -2.44 -3.66 -12.64
CA SER A 190 -1.03 -3.49 -12.32
C SER A 190 -0.12 -4.18 -13.33
N PHE A 191 1.05 -3.59 -13.58
CA PHE A 191 2.09 -4.17 -14.41
C PHE A 191 2.91 -5.16 -13.57
N VAL A 192 2.59 -6.44 -13.69
CA VAL A 192 3.30 -7.53 -13.03
C VAL A 192 4.00 -8.36 -14.07
N THR A 193 5.34 -8.30 -14.12
CA THR A 193 6.16 -8.93 -15.17
C THR A 193 5.85 -10.42 -15.40
N SER A 194 5.54 -11.16 -14.33
CA SER A 194 5.17 -12.58 -14.44
C SER A 194 3.80 -12.84 -15.10
N GLN A 195 3.05 -11.79 -15.42
CA GLN A 195 1.69 -11.85 -16.00
C GLN A 195 1.58 -11.13 -17.34
N ASP A 196 2.68 -10.67 -17.93
CA ASP A 196 2.69 -9.94 -19.20
C ASP A 196 2.15 -10.78 -20.37
N GLU A 197 2.26 -12.12 -20.29
CA GLU A 197 1.70 -13.03 -21.27
C GLU A 197 0.15 -13.10 -21.25
N ALA A 198 -0.51 -12.52 -20.23
CA ALA A 198 -1.97 -12.47 -20.12
C ALA A 198 -2.61 -11.34 -20.93
N LEU A 199 -1.82 -10.46 -21.52
CA LEU A 199 -2.24 -9.36 -22.40
C LEU A 199 -2.31 -9.81 -23.86
#